data_24e694ec60c607907201befbca762b85
#
_entry.id   24e694ec60c607907201befbca762b85
#
_cell.length_a   1.000
_cell.length_b   1.000
_cell.length_c   1.000
_cell.angle_alpha   90.00
_cell.angle_beta   90.00
_cell.angle_gamma   90.00
#
_symmetry.space_group_name_H-M   'P 1'
#
loop_
_entity.id
_entity.type
_entity.pdbx_description
1 polymer ?
#
loop_
_entity_poly.entity_id
_entity_poly.type
_entity_poly.pdbx_seq_one_letter_code
_entity_poly.pdbx_strand_id
1 'polypeptide(L)'
;MAQSTSPTATYTDDDKNVVTTESDFTGQAPLEVNFRANPENMDAHTPAYEWHFCKEGATEDLLVRYEEDTQYTFTESGTFKVTLKTRLTDDGTELDSVTIKVTISESHLEMPNAFSPNDDGTNDRYGAKGVNDPNSSGRYKSIVSFHAWIFNRWGQKLYEWTDVSGSWDGTYNGKPVKEGVYYVLVKAKGADGREYNIKRDVNLMRSFIQRDSTPTATE
;
A
#
# COMPACT_ATOMS: atom_id res chain seq x y z
N MET A 1 8.53 -10.93 39.54
CA MET A 1 7.84 -11.37 38.30
C MET A 1 8.92 -11.68 37.28
N ALA A 2 8.68 -12.55 36.29
CA ALA A 2 9.67 -12.83 35.26
C ALA A 2 9.82 -11.62 34.34
N GLN A 3 11.06 -11.37 33.85
CA GLN A 3 11.34 -10.36 32.83
C GLN A 3 10.80 -10.89 31.49
N SER A 4 10.20 -10.04 30.69
CA SER A 4 9.65 -10.39 29.38
C SER A 4 9.65 -9.20 28.42
N THR A 5 9.49 -9.48 27.13
CA THR A 5 9.19 -8.49 26.10
C THR A 5 7.95 -8.91 25.33
N SER A 6 7.08 -7.94 25.04
CA SER A 6 5.81 -8.16 24.30
C SER A 6 5.79 -7.26 23.06
N PRO A 7 6.58 -7.61 22.02
CA PRO A 7 6.76 -6.72 20.88
C PRO A 7 5.46 -6.46 20.14
N THR A 8 5.27 -5.20 19.75
CA THR A 8 4.16 -4.75 18.93
C THR A 8 4.63 -4.16 17.61
N ALA A 9 3.80 -4.31 16.58
CA ALA A 9 3.95 -3.67 15.28
C ALA A 9 2.84 -2.65 15.07
N THR A 10 3.18 -1.41 14.71
CA THR A 10 2.21 -0.35 14.39
C THR A 10 2.40 0.08 12.95
N TYR A 11 1.33 0.06 12.16
CA TYR A 11 1.31 0.41 10.74
C TYR A 11 -0.03 1.05 10.35
N THR A 12 -0.08 1.62 9.14
CA THR A 12 -1.33 2.12 8.54
C THR A 12 -1.84 1.09 7.54
N ASP A 13 -3.06 0.63 7.72
CA ASP A 13 -3.72 -0.32 6.82
C ASP A 13 -4.20 0.32 5.50
N ASP A 14 -4.76 -0.49 4.62
CA ASP A 14 -5.27 -0.05 3.31
C ASP A 14 -6.44 0.94 3.41
N ASP A 15 -7.16 0.93 4.53
CA ASP A 15 -8.31 1.80 4.81
C ASP A 15 -7.90 3.07 5.58
N LYS A 16 -6.58 3.31 5.71
CA LYS A 16 -5.97 4.45 6.40
C LYS A 16 -6.14 4.45 7.92
N ASN A 17 -6.47 3.29 8.52
CA ASN A 17 -6.51 3.16 9.96
C ASN A 17 -5.11 2.84 10.50
N VAL A 18 -4.77 3.42 11.64
CA VAL A 18 -3.57 3.03 12.38
C VAL A 18 -3.87 1.77 13.18
N VAL A 19 -3.14 0.70 12.90
CA VAL A 19 -3.29 -0.62 13.54
C VAL A 19 -2.05 -0.90 14.38
N THR A 20 -2.26 -1.35 15.62
CA THR A 20 -1.19 -1.90 16.47
C THR A 20 -1.54 -3.35 16.81
N THR A 21 -0.58 -4.26 16.62
CA THR A 21 -0.76 -5.70 16.80
C THR A 21 0.48 -6.37 17.37
N GLU A 22 0.28 -7.46 18.11
CA GLU A 22 1.32 -8.40 18.56
C GLU A 22 1.36 -9.66 17.68
N SER A 23 0.40 -9.79 16.76
CA SER A 23 0.20 -10.96 15.92
C SER A 23 0.71 -10.74 14.50
N ASP A 24 0.84 -11.83 13.75
CA ASP A 24 1.12 -11.83 12.32
C ASP A 24 0.08 -11.01 11.56
N PHE A 25 0.50 -10.30 10.51
CA PHE A 25 -0.39 -9.46 9.70
C PHE A 25 0.02 -9.42 8.23
N THR A 26 -0.90 -8.91 7.41
CA THR A 26 -0.72 -8.72 5.98
C THR A 26 -0.88 -7.24 5.61
N GLY A 27 -0.05 -6.75 4.70
CA GLY A 27 -0.11 -5.38 4.19
C GLY A 27 0.27 -5.28 2.72
N GLN A 28 0.35 -4.04 2.23
CA GLN A 28 0.74 -3.72 0.85
C GLN A 28 2.00 -2.87 0.83
N ALA A 29 2.93 -3.17 -0.08
CA ALA A 29 4.12 -2.34 -0.27
C ALA A 29 3.79 -1.01 -1.00
N PRO A 30 4.50 0.08 -0.66
CA PRO A 30 5.44 0.20 0.45
C PRO A 30 4.72 0.26 1.80
N LEU A 31 5.12 -0.57 2.76
CA LEU A 31 4.53 -0.61 4.10
C LEU A 31 5.56 -0.21 5.14
N GLU A 32 5.37 0.94 5.76
CA GLU A 32 6.17 1.39 6.90
C GLU A 32 5.58 0.83 8.19
N VAL A 33 6.41 0.18 8.99
CA VAL A 33 6.02 -0.45 10.25
C VAL A 33 6.97 0.00 11.36
N ASN A 34 6.41 0.46 12.46
CA ASN A 34 7.11 0.77 13.70
C ASN A 34 6.98 -0.42 14.64
N PHE A 35 8.12 -0.95 15.09
CA PHE A 35 8.20 -2.05 16.05
C PHE A 35 8.65 -1.53 17.41
N ARG A 36 7.99 -1.97 18.47
CA ARG A 36 8.30 -1.64 19.86
C ARG A 36 8.54 -2.91 20.66
N ALA A 37 9.56 -2.94 21.49
CA ALA A 37 9.91 -4.12 22.30
C ALA A 37 8.97 -4.30 23.51
N ASN A 38 8.46 -3.20 24.09
CA ASN A 38 7.60 -3.17 25.29
C ASN A 38 8.16 -4.05 26.42
N PRO A 39 9.34 -3.71 27.01
CA PRO A 39 9.93 -4.50 28.08
C PRO A 39 9.10 -4.41 29.37
N GLU A 40 8.98 -5.53 30.08
CA GLU A 40 8.27 -5.64 31.34
C GLU A 40 9.16 -6.18 32.46
N ASN A 41 8.98 -5.67 33.68
CA ASN A 41 9.68 -6.11 34.89
C ASN A 41 11.22 -6.00 34.81
N MET A 42 11.76 -4.97 34.15
CA MET A 42 13.20 -4.76 33.95
C MET A 42 13.89 -3.97 35.07
N ASP A 43 13.20 -3.59 36.16
CA ASP A 43 13.58 -2.60 37.18
C ASP A 43 15.02 -2.72 37.72
N ALA A 44 15.61 -3.94 37.71
CA ALA A 44 16.94 -4.20 38.20
C ALA A 44 17.93 -4.62 37.11
N HIS A 45 17.49 -4.64 35.83
CA HIS A 45 18.25 -5.20 34.72
C HIS A 45 18.31 -4.23 33.55
N THR A 46 19.38 -4.31 32.77
CA THR A 46 19.56 -3.52 31.55
C THR A 46 19.38 -4.44 30.36
N PRO A 47 18.26 -4.32 29.61
CA PRO A 47 18.04 -5.13 28.41
C PRO A 47 18.86 -4.62 27.22
N ALA A 48 19.32 -5.54 26.39
CA ALA A 48 19.85 -5.31 25.06
C ALA A 48 18.95 -6.00 24.04
N TYR A 49 18.63 -5.27 22.98
CA TYR A 49 17.68 -5.71 21.97
C TYR A 49 18.40 -6.02 20.66
N GLU A 50 17.92 -7.05 19.95
CA GLU A 50 18.34 -7.38 18.59
C GLU A 50 17.10 -7.71 17.76
N TRP A 51 16.76 -6.81 16.83
CA TRP A 51 15.70 -7.00 15.85
C TRP A 51 16.28 -7.59 14.56
N HIS A 52 15.89 -8.80 14.24
CA HIS A 52 16.28 -9.50 13.03
C HIS A 52 15.18 -9.43 11.99
N PHE A 53 15.46 -8.87 10.82
CA PHE A 53 14.52 -8.82 9.69
C PHE A 53 14.99 -9.83 8.63
N CYS A 54 14.23 -10.91 8.43
CA CYS A 54 14.57 -11.99 7.52
C CYS A 54 13.41 -12.28 6.57
N LYS A 55 13.70 -12.47 5.27
CA LYS A 55 12.70 -12.93 4.32
C LYS A 55 12.52 -14.43 4.48
N GLU A 56 11.28 -14.93 4.49
CA GLU A 56 11.02 -16.36 4.63
C GLU A 56 11.68 -17.16 3.51
N GLY A 57 12.42 -18.23 3.90
CA GLY A 57 13.24 -19.01 2.99
C GLY A 57 14.66 -18.47 2.74
N ALA A 58 15.00 -17.29 3.22
CA ALA A 58 16.38 -16.81 3.22
C ALA A 58 17.17 -17.36 4.41
N THR A 59 18.50 -17.49 4.24
CA THR A 59 19.41 -17.95 5.28
C THR A 59 20.07 -16.83 6.03
N GLU A 60 20.00 -15.59 5.50
CA GLU A 60 20.64 -14.41 6.06
C GLU A 60 19.58 -13.34 6.36
N ASP A 61 19.86 -12.55 7.39
CA ASP A 61 19.03 -11.39 7.71
C ASP A 61 19.23 -10.29 6.67
N LEU A 62 18.13 -9.63 6.30
CA LEU A 62 18.18 -8.42 5.48
C LEU A 62 18.78 -7.25 6.27
N LEU A 63 18.51 -7.24 7.57
CA LEU A 63 18.90 -6.16 8.47
C LEU A 63 18.86 -6.65 9.91
N VAL A 64 19.76 -6.13 10.76
CA VAL A 64 19.69 -6.24 12.22
C VAL A 64 19.71 -4.84 12.83
N ARG A 65 18.89 -4.60 13.84
CA ARG A 65 18.78 -3.36 14.60
C ARG A 65 18.93 -3.64 16.09
N TYR A 66 19.45 -2.67 16.84
CA TYR A 66 19.80 -2.84 18.26
C TYR A 66 19.08 -1.87 19.19
N GLU A 67 18.20 -1.03 18.66
CA GLU A 67 17.41 -0.09 19.44
C GLU A 67 16.23 -0.82 20.12
N GLU A 68 15.67 -0.27 21.20
CA GLU A 68 14.45 -0.75 21.85
C GLU A 68 13.26 -0.69 20.89
N ASP A 69 13.08 0.46 20.24
CA ASP A 69 12.07 0.68 19.22
C ASP A 69 12.74 0.87 17.86
N THR A 70 12.21 0.26 16.81
CA THR A 70 12.78 0.33 15.47
C THR A 70 11.72 0.48 14.40
N GLN A 71 12.14 0.85 13.18
CA GLN A 71 11.27 1.06 12.04
C GLN A 71 11.81 0.35 10.80
N TYR A 72 10.93 -0.23 10.00
CA TYR A 72 11.29 -0.82 8.72
C TYR A 72 10.22 -0.57 7.66
N THR A 73 10.65 -0.31 6.41
CA THR A 73 9.73 -0.17 5.26
C THR A 73 9.87 -1.37 4.34
N PHE A 74 8.83 -2.16 4.27
CA PHE A 74 8.75 -3.31 3.37
C PHE A 74 8.41 -2.83 1.95
N THR A 75 9.34 -3.03 1.02
CA THR A 75 9.23 -2.61 -0.39
C THR A 75 9.12 -3.78 -1.36
N GLU A 76 9.29 -5.01 -0.86
CA GLU A 76 9.18 -6.24 -1.64
C GLU A 76 8.01 -7.10 -1.16
N SER A 77 7.38 -7.83 -2.07
CA SER A 77 6.36 -8.82 -1.73
C SER A 77 6.98 -10.09 -1.13
N GLY A 78 6.18 -10.80 -0.35
CA GLY A 78 6.56 -12.04 0.31
C GLY A 78 6.32 -12.00 1.81
N THR A 79 6.72 -13.05 2.50
CA THR A 79 6.62 -13.15 3.97
C THR A 79 7.97 -12.85 4.61
N PHE A 80 7.94 -11.96 5.60
CA PHE A 80 9.10 -11.56 6.39
C PHE A 80 8.89 -11.98 7.84
N LYS A 81 9.96 -12.43 8.49
CA LYS A 81 10.01 -12.71 9.92
C LYS A 81 10.76 -11.59 10.59
N VAL A 82 10.11 -10.90 11.51
CA VAL A 82 10.71 -9.88 12.36
C VAL A 82 10.83 -10.48 13.75
N THR A 83 12.05 -10.83 14.16
CA THR A 83 12.31 -11.51 15.42
C THR A 83 13.03 -10.57 16.38
N LEU A 84 12.42 -10.32 17.53
CA LEU A 84 13.09 -9.66 18.65
C LEU A 84 13.78 -10.71 19.51
N LYS A 85 15.07 -10.53 19.72
CA LYS A 85 15.86 -11.23 20.75
C LYS A 85 16.23 -10.21 21.82
N THR A 86 15.98 -10.55 23.07
CA THR A 86 16.33 -9.69 24.20
C THR A 86 17.25 -10.43 25.15
N ARG A 87 18.32 -9.75 25.57
CA ARG A 87 19.29 -10.27 26.54
C ARG A 87 19.50 -9.25 27.65
N LEU A 88 19.61 -9.73 28.89
CA LEU A 88 19.99 -8.91 30.02
C LEU A 88 21.54 -8.75 30.03
N THR A 89 22.02 -7.50 30.06
CA THR A 89 23.46 -7.22 29.94
C THR A 89 24.24 -7.44 31.21
N ASP A 90 23.58 -7.42 32.35
CA ASP A 90 24.19 -7.53 33.68
C ASP A 90 24.57 -8.96 34.06
N ASP A 91 23.84 -9.97 33.62
CA ASP A 91 24.11 -11.39 33.89
C ASP A 91 24.14 -12.26 32.61
N GLY A 92 23.86 -11.70 31.43
CA GLY A 92 23.87 -12.38 30.14
C GLY A 92 22.66 -13.27 29.91
N THR A 93 21.62 -13.21 30.73
CA THR A 93 20.41 -14.00 30.57
C THR A 93 19.71 -13.65 29.26
N GLU A 94 19.45 -14.66 28.42
CA GLU A 94 18.64 -14.51 27.21
C GLU A 94 17.16 -14.74 27.56
N LEU A 95 16.31 -13.78 27.17
CA LEU A 95 14.86 -13.92 27.24
C LEU A 95 14.36 -14.66 26.00
N ASP A 96 13.12 -15.16 26.06
CA ASP A 96 12.48 -15.80 24.93
C ASP A 96 12.42 -14.86 23.72
N SER A 97 12.77 -15.37 22.55
CA SER A 97 12.65 -14.62 21.32
C SER A 97 11.21 -14.63 20.81
N VAL A 98 10.72 -13.46 20.36
CA VAL A 98 9.37 -13.30 19.82
C VAL A 98 9.44 -12.92 18.35
N THR A 99 8.63 -13.58 17.51
CA THR A 99 8.59 -13.34 16.07
C THR A 99 7.21 -12.90 15.64
N ILE A 100 7.16 -11.79 14.87
CA ILE A 100 5.98 -11.33 14.15
C ILE A 100 6.24 -11.55 12.66
N LYS A 101 5.30 -12.23 11.97
CA LYS A 101 5.36 -12.40 10.52
C LYS A 101 4.61 -11.29 9.82
N VAL A 102 5.25 -10.66 8.85
CA VAL A 102 4.68 -9.63 8.00
C VAL A 102 4.59 -10.16 6.59
N THR A 103 3.37 -10.30 6.06
CA THR A 103 3.15 -10.75 4.69
C THR A 103 2.79 -9.57 3.79
N ILE A 104 3.62 -9.29 2.80
CA ILE A 104 3.38 -8.24 1.80
C ILE A 104 2.77 -8.85 0.55
N SER A 105 1.59 -8.36 0.16
CA SER A 105 0.83 -8.86 -0.99
C SER A 105 1.59 -8.69 -2.30
N GLU A 106 1.33 -9.59 -3.26
CA GLU A 106 1.76 -9.41 -4.65
C GLU A 106 1.12 -8.16 -5.26
N SER A 107 1.77 -7.63 -6.28
CA SER A 107 1.29 -6.43 -6.94
C SER A 107 0.08 -6.69 -7.84
N HIS A 108 -0.80 -5.69 -7.91
CA HIS A 108 -1.91 -5.64 -8.85
C HIS A 108 -2.13 -4.21 -9.32
N LEU A 109 -2.34 -4.02 -10.63
CA LEU A 109 -2.66 -2.72 -11.20
C LEU A 109 -3.61 -2.88 -12.39
N GLU A 110 -4.73 -2.23 -12.33
CA GLU A 110 -5.69 -2.15 -13.41
C GLU A 110 -6.15 -0.70 -13.63
N MET A 111 -6.26 -0.29 -14.90
CA MET A 111 -6.76 1.02 -15.28
C MET A 111 -8.15 0.87 -15.92
N PRO A 112 -9.14 1.73 -15.60
CA PRO A 112 -10.45 1.70 -16.26
C PRO A 112 -10.34 2.10 -17.73
N ASN A 113 -11.36 1.81 -18.53
CA ASN A 113 -11.45 2.18 -19.95
C ASN A 113 -12.34 3.41 -20.23
N ALA A 114 -12.98 3.92 -19.18
CA ALA A 114 -13.85 5.08 -19.25
C ALA A 114 -13.96 5.78 -17.89
N PHE A 115 -14.36 7.04 -17.91
CA PHE A 115 -14.78 7.80 -16.73
C PHE A 115 -15.75 8.91 -17.14
N SER A 116 -16.49 9.45 -16.17
CA SER A 116 -17.56 10.41 -16.39
C SER A 116 -17.47 11.60 -15.44
N PRO A 117 -16.62 12.60 -15.72
CA PRO A 117 -16.48 13.77 -14.87
C PRO A 117 -17.69 14.70 -15.02
N ASN A 118 -18.79 14.35 -14.34
CA ASN A 118 -20.08 15.04 -14.35
C ASN A 118 -20.53 15.49 -12.95
N ASP A 119 -19.64 15.33 -11.94
CA ASP A 119 -19.84 15.72 -10.55
C ASP A 119 -21.00 14.99 -9.83
N ASP A 120 -21.31 13.74 -10.26
CA ASP A 120 -22.31 12.88 -9.61
C ASP A 120 -21.71 12.01 -8.47
N GLY A 121 -20.39 12.13 -8.22
CA GLY A 121 -19.67 11.37 -7.21
C GLY A 121 -19.21 9.98 -7.67
N THR A 122 -19.51 9.59 -8.92
CA THR A 122 -19.18 8.26 -9.44
C THR A 122 -18.34 8.36 -10.72
N ASN A 123 -17.14 7.77 -10.69
CA ASN A 123 -16.21 7.79 -11.84
C ASN A 123 -15.86 9.19 -12.36
N ASP A 124 -15.96 10.22 -11.52
CA ASP A 124 -15.65 11.61 -11.90
C ASP A 124 -14.15 11.83 -12.21
N ARG A 125 -13.32 10.91 -11.81
CA ARG A 125 -11.86 11.01 -11.99
C ARG A 125 -11.30 9.73 -12.60
N TYR A 126 -10.30 9.88 -13.46
CA TYR A 126 -9.59 8.77 -14.08
C TYR A 126 -8.30 8.45 -13.34
N GLY A 127 -8.21 7.28 -12.76
CA GLY A 127 -7.04 6.76 -12.05
C GLY A 127 -7.01 5.24 -12.04
N ALA A 128 -6.11 4.64 -11.29
CA ALA A 128 -6.10 3.20 -11.08
C ALA A 128 -7.40 2.74 -10.40
N LYS A 129 -7.86 1.52 -10.68
CA LYS A 129 -9.02 0.96 -9.97
C LYS A 129 -8.77 0.95 -8.46
N GLY A 130 -9.77 1.35 -7.69
CA GLY A 130 -9.69 1.54 -6.24
C GLY A 130 -9.35 2.95 -5.78
N VAL A 131 -8.97 3.87 -6.68
CA VAL A 131 -8.72 5.28 -6.32
C VAL A 131 -10.03 6.00 -5.99
N ASN A 132 -11.06 5.82 -6.83
CA ASN A 132 -12.37 6.48 -6.66
C ASN A 132 -13.40 5.59 -5.95
N ASP A 133 -13.17 4.28 -5.89
CA ASP A 133 -14.01 3.29 -5.23
C ASP A 133 -13.12 2.28 -4.49
N PRO A 134 -12.91 2.44 -3.18
CA PRO A 134 -12.10 1.53 -2.37
C PRO A 134 -12.61 0.08 -2.38
N ASN A 135 -13.91 -0.12 -2.64
CA ASN A 135 -14.54 -1.44 -2.66
C ASN A 135 -14.56 -2.08 -4.05
N SER A 136 -14.00 -1.39 -5.07
CA SER A 136 -13.99 -1.94 -6.43
C SER A 136 -13.18 -3.23 -6.51
N SER A 137 -13.70 -4.21 -7.23
CA SER A 137 -12.93 -5.38 -7.60
C SER A 137 -11.75 -4.96 -8.48
N GLY A 138 -10.55 -5.46 -8.14
CA GLY A 138 -9.34 -5.09 -8.89
C GLY A 138 -8.65 -3.81 -8.41
N ARG A 139 -8.88 -3.39 -7.16
CA ARG A 139 -8.09 -2.34 -6.50
C ARG A 139 -6.59 -2.60 -6.64
N TYR A 140 -5.82 -1.54 -6.94
CA TYR A 140 -4.36 -1.65 -7.00
C TYR A 140 -3.76 -2.10 -5.65
N LYS A 141 -2.66 -2.86 -5.74
CA LYS A 141 -1.94 -3.39 -4.57
C LYS A 141 -0.45 -3.35 -4.80
N SER A 142 0.31 -3.05 -3.75
CA SER A 142 1.78 -3.18 -3.70
C SER A 142 2.50 -2.60 -4.93
N ILE A 143 2.11 -1.38 -5.34
CA ILE A 143 2.76 -0.63 -6.41
C ILE A 143 3.82 0.29 -5.79
N VAL A 144 5.08 0.02 -6.07
CA VAL A 144 6.24 0.74 -5.50
C VAL A 144 6.78 1.86 -6.38
N SER A 145 6.39 1.87 -7.65
CA SER A 145 6.70 2.95 -8.58
C SER A 145 5.56 3.11 -9.58
N PHE A 146 5.16 4.34 -9.86
CA PHE A 146 4.06 4.63 -10.76
C PHE A 146 4.30 5.94 -11.50
N HIS A 147 4.01 5.95 -12.81
CA HIS A 147 3.98 7.15 -13.62
C HIS A 147 2.96 6.99 -14.74
N ALA A 148 2.05 7.92 -14.88
CA ALA A 148 1.00 7.89 -15.89
C ALA A 148 0.87 9.22 -16.64
N TRP A 149 0.47 9.14 -17.90
CA TRP A 149 0.26 10.28 -18.79
C TRP A 149 -1.04 10.13 -19.56
N ILE A 150 -1.72 11.24 -19.77
CA ILE A 150 -2.88 11.36 -20.67
C ILE A 150 -2.51 12.18 -21.89
N PHE A 151 -2.91 11.68 -23.06
CA PHE A 151 -2.69 12.33 -24.36
C PHE A 151 -4.02 12.46 -25.11
N ASN A 152 -4.13 13.54 -25.90
CA ASN A 152 -5.20 13.63 -26.89
C ASN A 152 -4.84 12.85 -28.17
N ARG A 153 -5.78 12.80 -29.13
CA ARG A 153 -5.59 12.08 -30.42
C ARG A 153 -4.44 12.60 -31.29
N TRP A 154 -3.91 13.79 -31.02
CA TRP A 154 -2.78 14.36 -31.74
C TRP A 154 -1.44 14.11 -31.03
N GLY A 155 -1.44 13.33 -29.93
CA GLY A 155 -0.24 13.04 -29.16
C GLY A 155 0.19 14.16 -28.21
N GLN A 156 -0.62 15.21 -28.03
CA GLN A 156 -0.34 16.25 -27.06
C GLN A 156 -0.60 15.72 -25.66
N LYS A 157 0.38 15.84 -24.75
CA LYS A 157 0.25 15.50 -23.34
C LYS A 157 -0.66 16.54 -22.66
N LEU A 158 -1.71 16.05 -22.01
CA LEU A 158 -2.69 16.86 -21.28
C LEU A 158 -2.45 16.82 -19.77
N TYR A 159 -2.08 15.65 -19.24
CA TYR A 159 -1.92 15.45 -17.81
C TYR A 159 -0.85 14.39 -17.52
N GLU A 160 -0.22 14.48 -16.36
CA GLU A 160 0.65 13.42 -15.84
C GLU A 160 0.60 13.39 -14.30
N TRP A 161 0.81 12.20 -13.74
CA TRP A 161 0.91 12.02 -12.29
C TRP A 161 1.81 10.83 -11.96
N THR A 162 2.39 10.85 -10.75
CA THR A 162 3.40 9.87 -10.30
C THR A 162 3.00 9.09 -9.05
N ASP A 163 1.84 9.33 -8.52
CA ASP A 163 1.28 8.59 -7.38
C ASP A 163 0.15 7.68 -7.88
N VAL A 164 0.18 6.39 -7.54
CA VAL A 164 -0.85 5.43 -7.93
C VAL A 164 -2.25 5.82 -7.43
N SER A 165 -2.32 6.53 -6.30
CA SER A 165 -3.56 7.09 -5.74
C SER A 165 -4.03 8.37 -6.45
N GLY A 166 -3.20 8.94 -7.31
CA GLY A 166 -3.53 10.12 -8.09
C GLY A 166 -4.53 9.84 -9.22
N SER A 167 -5.14 10.90 -9.75
CA SER A 167 -6.17 10.78 -10.78
C SER A 167 -6.33 12.07 -11.58
N TRP A 168 -6.79 11.93 -12.84
CA TRP A 168 -7.12 13.04 -13.73
C TRP A 168 -8.62 13.36 -13.68
N ASP A 169 -8.96 14.65 -13.61
CA ASP A 169 -10.33 15.16 -13.51
C ASP A 169 -10.96 15.53 -14.86
N GLY A 170 -10.32 15.21 -16.00
CA GLY A 170 -10.82 15.57 -17.31
C GLY A 170 -10.63 17.04 -17.67
N THR A 171 -9.66 17.72 -17.05
CA THR A 171 -9.32 19.12 -17.39
C THR A 171 -7.94 19.23 -18.03
N TYR A 172 -7.74 20.33 -18.79
CA TYR A 172 -6.44 20.76 -19.30
C TYR A 172 -6.31 22.27 -19.15
N ASN A 173 -5.24 22.74 -18.49
CA ASN A 173 -5.04 24.15 -18.14
C ASN A 173 -6.27 24.77 -17.43
N GLY A 174 -6.86 24.03 -16.49
CA GLY A 174 -8.02 24.47 -15.70
C GLY A 174 -9.35 24.54 -16.46
N LYS A 175 -9.41 24.01 -17.69
CA LYS A 175 -10.63 23.95 -18.49
C LYS A 175 -11.02 22.50 -18.81
N PRO A 176 -12.32 22.14 -18.73
CA PRO A 176 -12.79 20.84 -19.14
C PRO A 176 -12.42 20.56 -20.60
N VAL A 177 -11.87 19.37 -20.84
CA VAL A 177 -11.64 18.89 -22.22
C VAL A 177 -12.93 18.34 -22.80
N LYS A 178 -13.04 18.22 -24.13
CA LYS A 178 -14.22 17.70 -24.82
C LYS A 178 -14.42 16.22 -24.52
N GLU A 179 -15.67 15.76 -24.57
CA GLU A 179 -15.99 14.32 -24.59
C GLU A 179 -15.29 13.63 -25.76
N GLY A 180 -14.94 12.36 -25.56
CA GLY A 180 -14.30 11.57 -26.59
C GLY A 180 -13.21 10.66 -26.07
N VAL A 181 -12.38 10.16 -26.99
CA VAL A 181 -11.32 9.21 -26.73
C VAL A 181 -10.02 9.95 -26.47
N TYR A 182 -9.38 9.57 -25.36
CA TYR A 182 -8.04 9.95 -24.94
C TYR A 182 -7.15 8.72 -24.84
N TYR A 183 -5.86 8.90 -24.69
CA TYR A 183 -4.92 7.79 -24.59
C TYR A 183 -4.17 7.89 -23.27
N VAL A 184 -4.09 6.78 -22.56
CA VAL A 184 -3.28 6.66 -21.35
C VAL A 184 -2.05 5.81 -21.58
N LEU A 185 -0.94 6.28 -21.08
CA LEU A 185 0.29 5.51 -20.92
C LEU A 185 0.58 5.40 -19.43
N VAL A 186 0.79 4.18 -18.93
CA VAL A 186 1.23 3.95 -17.54
C VAL A 186 2.50 3.12 -17.56
N LYS A 187 3.47 3.53 -16.77
CA LYS A 187 4.64 2.74 -16.38
C LYS A 187 4.63 2.59 -14.87
N ALA A 188 4.62 1.37 -14.39
CA ALA A 188 4.64 1.10 -12.96
C ALA A 188 5.45 -0.17 -12.65
N LYS A 189 5.88 -0.30 -11.40
CA LYS A 189 6.57 -1.47 -10.89
C LYS A 189 5.89 -1.95 -9.61
N GLY A 190 5.67 -3.24 -9.52
CA GLY A 190 5.17 -3.91 -8.34
C GLY A 190 6.27 -4.33 -7.39
N ALA A 191 5.92 -4.56 -6.14
CA ALA A 191 6.81 -5.08 -5.10
C ALA A 191 7.31 -6.50 -5.39
N ASP A 192 6.59 -7.26 -6.21
CA ASP A 192 6.96 -8.57 -6.73
C ASP A 192 7.91 -8.51 -7.95
N GLY A 193 8.36 -7.31 -8.32
CA GLY A 193 9.22 -7.06 -9.47
C GLY A 193 8.47 -6.98 -10.80
N ARG A 194 7.15 -7.19 -10.83
CA ARG A 194 6.33 -7.10 -12.04
C ARG A 194 6.37 -5.69 -12.61
N GLU A 195 6.61 -5.58 -13.91
CA GLU A 195 6.53 -4.32 -14.66
C GLU A 195 5.18 -4.18 -15.34
N TYR A 196 4.55 -3.03 -15.19
CA TYR A 196 3.30 -2.65 -15.84
C TYR A 196 3.57 -1.58 -16.90
N ASN A 197 3.33 -1.93 -18.16
CA ASN A 197 3.41 -1.04 -19.31
C ASN A 197 2.03 -1.00 -19.98
N ILE A 198 1.13 -0.17 -19.45
CA ILE A 198 -0.26 -0.09 -19.91
C ILE A 198 -0.36 1.02 -20.95
N LYS A 199 -0.83 0.67 -22.15
CA LYS A 199 -1.18 1.60 -23.23
C LYS A 199 -2.59 1.28 -23.67
N ARG A 200 -3.51 2.22 -23.50
CA ARG A 200 -4.90 2.02 -23.89
C ARG A 200 -5.61 3.33 -24.16
N ASP A 201 -6.72 3.24 -24.83
CA ASP A 201 -7.71 4.31 -24.93
C ASP A 201 -8.55 4.41 -23.66
N VAL A 202 -9.03 5.62 -23.41
CA VAL A 202 -9.94 5.94 -22.33
C VAL A 202 -11.06 6.85 -22.86
N ASN A 203 -12.32 6.49 -22.60
CA ASN A 203 -13.47 7.25 -23.00
C ASN A 203 -13.85 8.25 -21.90
N LEU A 204 -13.91 9.53 -22.23
CA LEU A 204 -14.42 10.58 -21.37
C LEU A 204 -15.85 10.91 -21.80
N MET A 205 -16.83 10.71 -20.89
CA MET A 205 -18.27 10.84 -21.13
C MET A 205 -18.89 11.67 -20.00
N ARG A 206 -19.33 12.93 -20.27
CA ARG A 206 -19.98 13.79 -19.26
C ARG A 206 -21.49 13.66 -19.23
N SER A 207 -22.08 13.24 -20.35
CA SER A 207 -23.52 13.03 -20.48
C SER A 207 -24.03 11.70 -19.93
N PHE A 208 -23.15 10.86 -19.40
CA PHE A 208 -23.53 9.58 -18.82
C PHE A 208 -24.07 9.78 -17.40
N ILE A 209 -25.37 9.67 -17.23
CA ILE A 209 -26.04 9.61 -15.93
C ILE A 209 -26.27 8.14 -15.61
N GLN A 210 -25.64 7.62 -14.57
CA GLN A 210 -25.93 6.28 -14.06
C GLN A 210 -27.36 6.31 -13.49
N ARG A 211 -28.33 5.71 -14.20
CA ARG A 211 -29.67 5.53 -13.66
C ARG A 211 -29.61 4.40 -12.64
N ASP A 212 -29.84 4.71 -11.38
CA ASP A 212 -30.14 3.70 -10.37
C ASP A 212 -31.28 2.83 -10.87
N SER A 213 -30.99 1.54 -11.06
CA SER A 213 -31.99 0.54 -11.34
C SER A 213 -32.75 0.19 -10.05
N THR A 214 -33.55 1.12 -9.55
CA THR A 214 -34.55 0.81 -8.54
C THR A 214 -35.67 0.08 -9.26
N PRO A 215 -35.97 -1.18 -8.94
CA PRO A 215 -37.17 -1.84 -9.53
C PRO A 215 -38.39 -1.11 -9.01
N THR A 216 -39.13 -0.47 -9.90
CA THR A 216 -40.48 0.02 -9.60
C THR A 216 -41.34 -1.20 -9.29
N ALA A 217 -41.69 -1.39 -8.02
CA ALA A 217 -42.75 -2.34 -7.66
C ALA A 217 -44.00 -1.88 -8.33
N THR A 218 -44.50 -2.65 -9.30
CA THR A 218 -45.82 -2.53 -9.85
C THR A 218 -46.82 -3.11 -8.85
N GLU A 219 -47.75 -2.28 -8.39
CA GLU A 219 -48.95 -2.69 -7.69
C GLU A 219 -49.83 -3.62 -8.56
#